data_a4d391e9a13d29cee2b7c53436970be5
#
_entry.id   a4d391e9a13d29cee2b7c53436970be5
#
_cell.length_a   1.000
_cell.length_b   1.000
_cell.length_c   1.000
_cell.angle_alpha   90.00
_cell.angle_beta   90.00
_cell.angle_gamma   90.00
#
_symmetry.space_group_name_H-M   'P 1'
#
loop_
_entity.id
_entity.type
_entity.pdbx_description
1 polymer ?
#
loop_
_entity_poly.entity_id
_entity_poly.type
_entity_poly.pdbx_seq_one_letter_code
_entity_poly.pdbx_strand_id
1 'polypeptide(L)'
;LSAIERVLAAGRSACVLVPEISLTAQTVGRFRSRFGETVAVFHSRLSAGERLDQWDMVASGAARVVVGTRSALFCTLSDLGLIIIDEEHETSYKQGSSPRYHAREVAAEMARRYRCPLVLGSATPSAEALDRCRRGTYSGVSWTRVEMPERPGHAVLPTVRIADLRREFSCGSRSMFSKPLLEGLERVVERREKAVLLHNRRGFAPFLMCRECGCVPTCNHCSTALTYHERTHTLQCHTCGSSWRVQPYPAPTSRCPKCGSRYLAKMGLGTQQIEDALHQMLPQDVAIIRMDADSTRGKDAHKKLLEQFDAADCAVLLGTQMIAKGLDFPEVTLVGVVNADFALKLPDFRAGERAYDLLEQVAGRAGRGDRPGEVIIQTYLPEDPVIRAVAEHDRSIFTDYDLDQRRDALYPPFVRLVNILVWSANRDEAQDYIGRIAKLLKRRWHVAAPDFLRAGSAAPQVLGPASCVIERAK
;
A
#
# COMPACT_ATOMS: atom_id res chain seq x y z
N LEU A 1 -3.91 -21.75 11.14
CA LEU A 1 -3.94 -22.38 12.46
C LEU A 1 -3.55 -23.85 12.36
N SER A 2 -4.12 -24.65 11.44
CA SER A 2 -3.84 -26.10 11.32
C SER A 2 -2.36 -26.45 11.07
N ALA A 3 -1.62 -25.61 10.34
CA ALA A 3 -0.17 -25.79 10.16
C ALA A 3 0.60 -25.62 11.48
N ILE A 4 0.17 -24.69 12.33
CA ILE A 4 0.74 -24.46 13.66
C ILE A 4 0.51 -25.68 14.56
N GLU A 5 -0.70 -26.26 14.55
CA GLU A 5 -1.00 -27.47 15.32
C GLU A 5 -0.07 -28.62 14.98
N ARG A 6 0.15 -28.86 13.69
CA ARG A 6 1.06 -29.93 13.25
C ARG A 6 2.50 -29.71 13.75
N VAL A 7 2.96 -28.46 13.73
CA VAL A 7 4.30 -28.10 14.22
C VAL A 7 4.41 -28.28 15.73
N LEU A 8 3.40 -27.85 16.48
CA LEU A 8 3.34 -28.02 17.92
C LEU A 8 3.27 -29.50 18.32
N ALA A 9 2.49 -30.32 17.59
CA ALA A 9 2.42 -31.76 17.79
C ALA A 9 3.78 -32.47 17.53
N ALA A 10 4.58 -31.93 16.61
CA ALA A 10 5.95 -32.38 16.37
C ALA A 10 6.98 -31.87 17.40
N GLY A 11 6.54 -31.22 18.48
CA GLY A 11 7.41 -30.68 19.54
C GLY A 11 8.08 -29.36 19.19
N ARG A 12 7.85 -28.79 18.00
CA ARG A 12 8.52 -27.58 17.51
C ARG A 12 7.70 -26.31 17.76
N SER A 13 8.28 -25.14 17.51
CA SER A 13 7.70 -23.82 17.76
C SER A 13 7.30 -23.11 16.46
N ALA A 14 6.40 -22.14 16.55
CA ALA A 14 5.92 -21.36 15.40
C ALA A 14 6.01 -19.85 15.66
N CYS A 15 6.43 -19.09 14.63
CA CYS A 15 6.40 -17.64 14.61
C CYS A 15 5.41 -17.15 13.56
N VAL A 16 4.46 -16.30 13.96
CA VAL A 16 3.44 -15.71 13.08
C VAL A 16 3.57 -14.19 13.10
N LEU A 17 3.85 -13.63 11.96
CA LEU A 17 3.86 -12.19 11.78
C LEU A 17 2.53 -11.72 11.19
N VAL A 18 1.97 -10.70 11.80
CA VAL A 18 0.79 -9.99 11.31
C VAL A 18 1.09 -8.50 11.22
N PRO A 19 0.45 -7.74 10.30
CA PRO A 19 0.57 -6.29 10.26
C PRO A 19 0.11 -5.68 11.59
N GLU A 20 0.72 -4.56 11.99
CA GLU A 20 0.42 -3.90 13.26
C GLU A 20 -1.07 -3.54 13.42
N ILE A 21 -1.71 -3.15 12.31
CA ILE A 21 -3.13 -2.83 12.26
C ILE A 21 -4.05 -4.05 12.33
N SER A 22 -3.56 -5.22 11.93
CA SER A 22 -4.30 -6.49 11.95
C SER A 22 -4.13 -7.24 13.28
N LEU A 23 -3.22 -6.80 14.15
CA LEU A 23 -3.01 -7.38 15.46
C LEU A 23 -4.03 -6.83 16.46
N THR A 24 -5.28 -7.16 16.25
CA THR A 24 -6.42 -6.77 17.08
C THR A 24 -6.62 -7.76 18.23
N ALA A 25 -7.39 -7.37 19.25
CA ALA A 25 -7.80 -8.27 20.33
C ALA A 25 -8.53 -9.52 19.80
N GLN A 26 -9.31 -9.37 18.73
CA GLN A 26 -10.00 -10.49 18.07
C GLN A 26 -9.00 -11.47 17.43
N THR A 27 -7.99 -10.96 16.72
CA THR A 27 -6.93 -11.81 16.13
C THR A 27 -6.18 -12.57 17.21
N VAL A 28 -5.72 -11.88 18.26
CA VAL A 28 -5.05 -12.51 19.40
C VAL A 28 -5.96 -13.53 20.08
N GLY A 29 -7.24 -13.20 20.27
CA GLY A 29 -8.26 -14.10 20.83
C GLY A 29 -8.42 -15.40 20.03
N ARG A 30 -8.37 -15.35 18.71
CA ARG A 30 -8.43 -16.55 17.84
C ARG A 30 -7.21 -17.49 18.05
N PHE A 31 -6.04 -16.95 18.30
CA PHE A 31 -4.85 -17.77 18.60
C PHE A 31 -4.94 -18.34 20.01
N ARG A 32 -5.32 -17.52 21.01
CA ARG A 32 -5.43 -17.97 22.41
C ARG A 32 -6.54 -18.98 22.62
N SER A 33 -7.69 -18.83 21.93
CA SER A 33 -8.79 -19.80 22.02
C SER A 33 -8.39 -21.19 21.50
N ARG A 34 -7.41 -21.26 20.58
CA ARG A 34 -6.99 -22.54 19.99
C ARG A 34 -5.73 -23.12 20.64
N PHE A 35 -4.82 -22.28 21.10
CA PHE A 35 -3.50 -22.71 21.62
C PHE A 35 -3.29 -22.36 23.09
N GLY A 36 -4.26 -21.74 23.76
CA GLY A 36 -4.21 -21.42 25.19
C GLY A 36 -3.05 -20.52 25.57
N GLU A 37 -2.45 -20.83 26.71
CA GLU A 37 -1.35 -20.07 27.30
C GLU A 37 0.00 -20.26 26.60
N THR A 38 0.07 -21.13 25.59
CA THR A 38 1.30 -21.33 24.81
C THR A 38 1.55 -20.22 23.78
N VAL A 39 0.73 -19.16 23.78
CA VAL A 39 0.80 -18.02 22.84
C VAL A 39 1.39 -16.80 23.51
N ALA A 40 2.56 -16.37 23.05
CA ALA A 40 3.14 -15.06 23.38
C ALA A 40 2.81 -14.03 22.28
N VAL A 41 2.54 -12.78 22.68
CA VAL A 41 2.12 -11.71 21.74
C VAL A 41 3.09 -10.53 21.83
N PHE A 42 3.60 -10.07 20.66
CA PHE A 42 4.55 -8.96 20.59
C PHE A 42 4.09 -7.84 19.67
N HIS A 43 3.89 -6.64 20.23
CA HIS A 43 3.55 -5.43 19.47
C HIS A 43 4.11 -4.16 20.12
N SER A 44 4.07 -3.04 19.37
CA SER A 44 4.65 -1.76 19.79
C SER A 44 3.98 -1.13 21.02
N ARG A 45 2.72 -1.49 21.32
CA ARG A 45 1.94 -0.93 22.44
C ARG A 45 2.18 -1.63 23.77
N LEU A 46 2.94 -2.73 23.83
CA LEU A 46 3.33 -3.37 25.07
C LEU A 46 4.25 -2.46 25.88
N SER A 47 3.96 -2.32 27.17
CA SER A 47 4.89 -1.73 28.12
C SER A 47 6.17 -2.56 28.23
N ALA A 48 7.21 -1.99 28.83
CA ALA A 48 8.47 -2.70 29.05
C ALA A 48 8.30 -3.97 29.89
N GLY A 49 7.45 -3.92 30.94
CA GLY A 49 7.15 -5.07 31.80
C GLY A 49 6.40 -6.17 31.03
N GLU A 50 5.27 -5.83 30.38
CA GLU A 50 4.52 -6.79 29.58
C GLU A 50 5.39 -7.44 28.49
N ARG A 51 6.30 -6.68 27.88
CA ARG A 51 7.22 -7.22 26.87
C ARG A 51 8.22 -8.20 27.50
N LEU A 52 8.71 -7.93 28.70
CA LEU A 52 9.58 -8.82 29.43
C LEU A 52 8.86 -10.13 29.80
N ASP A 53 7.63 -10.04 30.31
CA ASP A 53 6.82 -11.21 30.64
C ASP A 53 6.61 -12.12 29.41
N GLN A 54 6.26 -11.52 28.24
CA GLN A 54 6.13 -12.29 27.01
C GLN A 54 7.46 -12.90 26.55
N TRP A 55 8.56 -12.18 26.75
CA TRP A 55 9.90 -12.69 26.44
C TRP A 55 10.29 -13.88 27.31
N ASP A 56 10.03 -13.81 28.59
CA ASP A 56 10.33 -14.87 29.55
C ASP A 56 9.48 -16.13 29.28
N MET A 57 8.23 -15.97 28.88
CA MET A 57 7.40 -17.10 28.44
C MET A 57 8.01 -17.82 27.22
N VAL A 58 8.58 -17.08 26.27
CA VAL A 58 9.24 -17.66 25.09
C VAL A 58 10.58 -18.28 25.48
N ALA A 59 11.39 -17.60 26.29
CA ALA A 59 12.71 -18.06 26.68
C ALA A 59 12.67 -19.32 27.56
N SER A 60 11.67 -19.43 28.43
CA SER A 60 11.43 -20.64 29.26
C SER A 60 10.82 -21.80 28.46
N GLY A 61 10.33 -21.58 27.23
CA GLY A 61 9.63 -22.59 26.46
C GLY A 61 8.15 -22.77 26.85
N ALA A 62 7.62 -21.97 27.78
CA ALA A 62 6.21 -21.96 28.14
C ALA A 62 5.34 -21.50 26.92
N ALA A 63 5.80 -20.51 26.20
CA ALA A 63 5.17 -20.12 24.92
C ALA A 63 5.96 -20.72 23.74
N ARG A 64 5.27 -21.46 22.91
CA ARG A 64 5.80 -22.08 21.68
C ARG A 64 5.21 -21.49 20.40
N VAL A 65 4.22 -20.62 20.52
CA VAL A 65 3.64 -19.84 19.43
C VAL A 65 3.87 -18.36 19.71
N VAL A 66 4.62 -17.69 18.86
CA VAL A 66 4.80 -16.24 18.91
C VAL A 66 3.95 -15.59 17.84
N VAL A 67 3.07 -14.68 18.21
CA VAL A 67 2.26 -13.87 17.30
C VAL A 67 2.64 -12.40 17.48
N GLY A 68 2.98 -11.71 16.40
CA GLY A 68 3.36 -10.32 16.56
C GLY A 68 3.68 -9.59 15.28
N THR A 69 4.15 -8.35 15.43
CA THR A 69 4.62 -7.55 14.31
C THR A 69 6.03 -7.97 13.86
N ARG A 70 6.62 -7.30 12.89
CA ARG A 70 7.95 -7.67 12.33
C ARG A 70 9.04 -7.95 13.37
N SER A 71 9.01 -7.29 14.53
CA SER A 71 10.01 -7.50 15.60
C SER A 71 9.89 -8.84 16.31
N ALA A 72 8.75 -9.51 16.22
CA ALA A 72 8.53 -10.83 16.79
C ALA A 72 9.43 -11.91 16.16
N LEU A 73 9.98 -11.67 14.97
CA LEU A 73 10.99 -12.55 14.37
C LEU A 73 12.24 -12.77 15.25
N PHE A 74 12.56 -11.80 16.11
CA PHE A 74 13.78 -11.84 16.92
C PHE A 74 13.56 -12.47 18.29
N CYS A 75 12.37 -13.02 18.58
CA CYS A 75 12.14 -13.79 19.78
C CYS A 75 12.94 -15.11 19.74
N THR A 76 13.50 -15.48 20.87
CA THR A 76 14.36 -16.67 21.02
C THR A 76 13.54 -17.94 21.11
N LEU A 77 12.80 -18.29 20.05
CA LEU A 77 12.09 -19.55 19.95
C LEU A 77 13.09 -20.72 19.85
N SER A 78 12.99 -21.66 20.75
CA SER A 78 13.68 -22.93 20.67
C SER A 78 13.03 -23.79 19.58
N ASP A 79 13.84 -24.46 18.76
CA ASP A 79 13.40 -25.39 17.72
C ASP A 79 12.27 -24.85 16.81
N LEU A 80 12.54 -23.73 16.15
CA LEU A 80 11.61 -23.08 15.23
C LEU A 80 11.24 -24.01 14.07
N GLY A 81 9.94 -24.35 13.96
CA GLY A 81 9.38 -25.30 13.00
C GLY A 81 8.54 -24.68 11.90
N LEU A 82 8.13 -23.41 12.06
CA LEU A 82 7.30 -22.74 11.06
C LEU A 82 7.39 -21.22 11.24
N ILE A 83 7.50 -20.52 10.13
CA ILE A 83 7.31 -19.06 10.09
C ILE A 83 6.15 -18.75 9.16
N ILE A 84 5.20 -17.94 9.63
CA ILE A 84 4.08 -17.42 8.81
C ILE A 84 4.18 -15.91 8.77
N ILE A 85 4.02 -15.32 7.60
CA ILE A 85 3.86 -13.88 7.40
C ILE A 85 2.52 -13.66 6.72
N ASP A 86 1.58 -13.11 7.46
CA ASP A 86 0.26 -12.74 6.92
C ASP A 86 0.34 -11.35 6.27
N GLU A 87 -0.46 -11.13 5.21
CA GLU A 87 -0.44 -9.90 4.40
C GLU A 87 0.99 -9.48 4.02
N GLU A 88 1.75 -10.41 3.42
CA GLU A 88 3.20 -10.25 3.18
C GLU A 88 3.58 -9.01 2.33
N HIS A 89 2.62 -8.49 1.55
CA HIS A 89 2.76 -7.27 0.74
C HIS A 89 2.84 -5.99 1.58
N GLU A 90 2.49 -6.07 2.88
CA GLU A 90 2.42 -4.89 3.73
C GLU A 90 3.77 -4.18 3.89
N THR A 91 3.74 -2.88 3.64
CA THR A 91 4.94 -2.02 3.73
C THR A 91 5.50 -1.91 5.15
N SER A 92 4.69 -2.21 6.17
CA SER A 92 5.08 -2.20 7.58
C SER A 92 6.13 -3.27 7.92
N TYR A 93 6.29 -4.30 7.09
CA TYR A 93 7.36 -5.30 7.24
C TYR A 93 8.75 -4.78 6.89
N LYS A 94 8.87 -3.61 6.26
CA LYS A 94 10.13 -2.90 6.09
C LYS A 94 10.40 -1.99 7.30
N GLN A 95 11.53 -2.19 7.96
CA GLN A 95 11.99 -1.31 9.05
C GLN A 95 12.42 0.06 8.48
N GLY A 96 11.85 1.13 9.00
CA GLY A 96 12.18 2.50 8.59
C GLY A 96 13.44 3.08 9.23
N SER A 97 13.74 2.65 10.47
CA SER A 97 14.95 3.03 11.22
C SER A 97 16.06 1.97 11.11
N SER A 98 17.27 2.32 11.52
CA SER A 98 18.39 1.36 11.57
C SER A 98 18.18 0.32 12.68
N PRO A 99 18.50 -0.95 12.38
CA PRO A 99 18.86 -1.57 11.09
C PRO A 99 17.63 -1.70 10.17
N ARG A 100 17.78 -1.24 8.91
CA ARG A 100 16.67 -1.19 7.92
C ARG A 100 16.42 -2.53 7.22
N TYR A 101 16.05 -3.57 7.96
CA TYR A 101 15.74 -4.89 7.43
C TYR A 101 14.31 -4.97 6.85
N HIS A 102 14.06 -6.00 6.08
CA HIS A 102 12.73 -6.41 5.65
C HIS A 102 12.40 -7.75 6.29
N ALA A 103 11.25 -7.86 6.98
CA ALA A 103 10.90 -9.06 7.75
C ALA A 103 10.88 -10.32 6.88
N ARG A 104 10.35 -10.25 5.64
CA ARG A 104 10.35 -11.39 4.70
C ARG A 104 11.76 -11.91 4.41
N GLU A 105 12.73 -11.01 4.19
CA GLU A 105 14.11 -11.44 3.89
C GLU A 105 14.78 -12.09 5.10
N VAL A 106 14.56 -11.54 6.30
CA VAL A 106 15.04 -12.14 7.56
C VAL A 106 14.37 -13.48 7.81
N ALA A 107 13.05 -13.56 7.63
CA ALA A 107 12.30 -14.80 7.79
C ALA A 107 12.76 -15.89 6.82
N ALA A 108 13.05 -15.54 5.56
CA ALA A 108 13.56 -16.50 4.57
C ALA A 108 14.94 -17.05 5.00
N GLU A 109 15.84 -16.21 5.49
CA GLU A 109 17.14 -16.66 6.00
C GLU A 109 17.00 -17.50 7.29
N MET A 110 16.10 -17.12 8.19
CA MET A 110 15.79 -17.91 9.38
C MET A 110 15.22 -19.28 9.00
N ALA A 111 14.24 -19.33 8.12
CA ALA A 111 13.63 -20.58 7.64
C ALA A 111 14.70 -21.53 7.04
N ARG A 112 15.63 -20.97 6.28
CA ARG A 112 16.77 -21.74 5.73
C ARG A 112 17.67 -22.31 6.83
N ARG A 113 18.02 -21.51 7.87
CA ARG A 113 18.89 -21.92 8.98
C ARG A 113 18.23 -22.96 9.87
N TYR A 114 16.95 -22.75 10.22
CA TYR A 114 16.20 -23.67 11.06
C TYR A 114 15.60 -24.87 10.29
N ARG A 115 15.81 -24.92 8.97
CA ARG A 115 15.26 -25.95 8.07
C ARG A 115 13.75 -26.13 8.31
N CYS A 116 13.04 -25.02 8.29
CA CYS A 116 11.57 -24.99 8.46
C CYS A 116 10.89 -24.26 7.30
N PRO A 117 9.61 -24.55 7.02
CA PRO A 117 8.86 -23.83 6.02
C PRO A 117 8.64 -22.37 6.44
N LEU A 118 8.64 -21.48 5.42
CA LEU A 118 8.15 -20.12 5.47
C LEU A 118 6.87 -20.04 4.63
N VAL A 119 5.77 -19.63 5.23
CA VAL A 119 4.48 -19.43 4.56
C VAL A 119 4.21 -17.93 4.46
N LEU A 120 4.05 -17.43 3.24
CA LEU A 120 3.65 -16.05 2.96
C LEU A 120 2.18 -16.04 2.53
N GLY A 121 1.32 -15.43 3.32
CA GLY A 121 -0.11 -15.27 3.05
C GLY A 121 -0.40 -13.88 2.48
N SER A 122 -1.14 -13.79 1.39
CA SER A 122 -1.62 -12.52 0.84
C SER A 122 -2.71 -12.73 -0.20
N ALA A 123 -3.70 -11.85 -0.22
CA ALA A 123 -4.63 -11.73 -1.34
C ALA A 123 -3.96 -11.03 -2.54
N THR A 124 -2.99 -10.16 -2.25
CA THR A 124 -2.25 -9.36 -3.23
C THR A 124 -0.73 -9.56 -3.07
N PRO A 125 -0.18 -10.76 -3.41
CA PRO A 125 1.24 -11.06 -3.20
C PRO A 125 2.16 -10.03 -3.86
N SER A 126 3.28 -9.68 -3.20
CA SER A 126 4.26 -8.72 -3.75
C SER A 126 4.90 -9.20 -5.06
N ALA A 127 5.32 -8.26 -5.89
CA ALA A 127 6.04 -8.57 -7.14
C ALA A 127 7.29 -9.42 -6.89
N GLU A 128 7.99 -9.20 -5.78
CA GLU A 128 9.15 -10.01 -5.38
C GLU A 128 8.79 -11.45 -5.03
N ALA A 129 7.68 -11.67 -4.32
CA ALA A 129 7.22 -13.02 -3.98
C ALA A 129 6.77 -13.78 -5.25
N LEU A 130 6.03 -13.11 -6.13
CA LEU A 130 5.59 -13.68 -7.40
C LEU A 130 6.77 -14.04 -8.33
N ASP A 131 7.75 -13.16 -8.47
CA ASP A 131 8.95 -13.44 -9.27
C ASP A 131 9.73 -14.63 -8.72
N ARG A 132 9.88 -14.75 -7.41
CA ARG A 132 10.55 -15.92 -6.79
C ARG A 132 9.79 -17.21 -7.06
N CYS A 133 8.48 -17.21 -6.98
CA CYS A 133 7.66 -18.37 -7.33
C CYS A 133 7.77 -18.72 -8.84
N ARG A 134 7.82 -17.72 -9.73
CA ARG A 134 8.02 -17.94 -11.17
C ARG A 134 9.38 -18.55 -11.48
N ARG A 135 10.42 -18.17 -10.74
CA ARG A 135 11.77 -18.77 -10.86
C ARG A 135 11.86 -20.16 -10.23
N GLY A 136 10.93 -20.53 -9.35
CA GLY A 136 10.91 -21.79 -8.60
C GLY A 136 11.97 -21.88 -7.51
N THR A 137 13.10 -21.20 -7.65
CA THR A 137 14.19 -21.15 -6.66
C THR A 137 14.73 -19.73 -6.51
N TYR A 138 15.08 -19.37 -5.28
CA TYR A 138 15.76 -18.11 -4.98
C TYR A 138 16.72 -18.30 -3.80
N SER A 139 17.99 -17.92 -3.95
CA SER A 139 19.03 -18.07 -2.93
C SER A 139 19.12 -19.49 -2.34
N GLY A 140 18.98 -20.51 -3.21
CA GLY A 140 19.06 -21.93 -2.80
C GLY A 140 17.83 -22.46 -2.04
N VAL A 141 16.73 -21.70 -2.03
CA VAL A 141 15.45 -22.09 -1.41
C VAL A 141 14.41 -22.28 -2.51
N SER A 142 13.62 -23.36 -2.41
CA SER A 142 12.47 -23.58 -3.31
C SER A 142 11.30 -22.69 -2.93
N TRP A 143 10.66 -22.09 -3.95
CA TRP A 143 9.50 -21.23 -3.82
C TRP A 143 8.34 -21.81 -4.62
N THR A 144 7.20 -22.01 -3.97
CA THR A 144 5.99 -22.57 -4.59
C THR A 144 4.82 -21.66 -4.34
N ARG A 145 4.02 -21.38 -5.35
CA ARG A 145 2.74 -20.67 -5.23
C ARG A 145 1.62 -21.70 -5.02
N VAL A 146 0.81 -21.42 -3.99
CA VAL A 146 -0.43 -22.16 -3.73
C VAL A 146 -1.58 -21.17 -3.87
N GLU A 147 -2.53 -21.49 -4.73
CA GLU A 147 -3.71 -20.66 -4.96
C GLU A 147 -4.90 -21.21 -4.15
N MET A 148 -5.67 -20.29 -3.59
CA MET A 148 -6.92 -20.55 -2.88
C MET A 148 -8.06 -19.83 -3.61
N PRO A 149 -8.59 -20.37 -4.71
CA PRO A 149 -9.54 -19.68 -5.59
C PRO A 149 -10.93 -19.54 -4.99
N GLU A 150 -11.29 -20.43 -4.06
CA GLU A 150 -12.64 -20.44 -3.46
C GLU A 150 -12.69 -19.55 -2.21
N ARG A 151 -13.74 -18.73 -2.13
CA ARG A 151 -14.03 -17.95 -0.92
C ARG A 151 -14.78 -18.81 0.09
N PRO A 152 -14.45 -18.70 1.40
CA PRO A 152 -15.25 -19.33 2.44
C PRO A 152 -16.70 -18.83 2.39
N GLY A 153 -17.68 -19.73 2.54
CA GLY A 153 -19.10 -19.38 2.62
C GLY A 153 -19.78 -18.99 1.30
N HIS A 154 -19.18 -19.32 0.14
CA HIS A 154 -19.74 -19.01 -1.19
C HIS A 154 -20.03 -17.52 -1.44
N ALA A 155 -19.33 -16.62 -0.77
CA ALA A 155 -19.46 -15.17 -0.96
C ALA A 155 -19.13 -14.76 -2.41
N VAL A 156 -20.06 -14.07 -3.06
CA VAL A 156 -19.90 -13.57 -4.43
C VAL A 156 -18.98 -12.34 -4.45
N LEU A 157 -18.16 -12.23 -5.50
CA LEU A 157 -17.37 -11.03 -5.70
C LEU A 157 -18.29 -9.84 -5.98
N PRO A 158 -17.98 -8.63 -5.45
CA PRO A 158 -18.77 -7.45 -5.73
C PRO A 158 -18.66 -7.06 -7.21
N THR A 159 -19.71 -6.47 -7.76
CA THR A 159 -19.63 -5.88 -9.09
C THR A 159 -18.80 -4.60 -9.04
N VAL A 160 -17.74 -4.53 -9.85
CA VAL A 160 -16.88 -3.33 -9.93
C VAL A 160 -17.25 -2.52 -11.18
N ARG A 161 -17.63 -1.26 -10.98
CA ARG A 161 -17.99 -0.31 -12.04
C ARG A 161 -16.97 0.81 -12.11
N ILE A 162 -16.41 1.05 -13.29
CA ILE A 162 -15.49 2.16 -13.55
C ILE A 162 -16.29 3.38 -13.98
N ALA A 163 -16.11 4.50 -13.28
CA ALA A 163 -16.65 5.81 -13.64
C ALA A 163 -15.53 6.66 -14.30
N ASP A 164 -15.62 6.87 -15.59
CA ASP A 164 -14.66 7.66 -16.39
C ASP A 164 -14.88 9.16 -16.16
N LEU A 165 -14.06 9.76 -15.31
CA LEU A 165 -14.14 11.19 -14.99
C LEU A 165 -13.85 12.11 -16.18
N ARG A 166 -13.21 11.63 -17.24
CA ARG A 166 -13.01 12.40 -18.49
C ARG A 166 -14.35 12.61 -19.22
N ARG A 167 -15.17 11.57 -19.25
CA ARG A 167 -16.53 11.63 -19.82
C ARG A 167 -17.43 12.55 -18.99
N GLU A 168 -17.42 12.40 -17.67
CA GLU A 168 -18.13 13.29 -16.77
C GLU A 168 -17.74 14.76 -17.01
N PHE A 169 -16.45 15.03 -17.09
CA PHE A 169 -15.91 16.37 -17.36
C PHE A 169 -16.34 16.90 -18.73
N SER A 170 -16.31 16.08 -19.80
CA SER A 170 -16.73 16.47 -21.15
C SER A 170 -18.23 16.76 -21.25
N CYS A 171 -19.04 16.05 -20.44
CA CYS A 171 -20.49 16.31 -20.32
C CYS A 171 -20.82 17.54 -19.44
N GLY A 172 -19.80 18.30 -19.00
CA GLY A 172 -20.00 19.54 -18.25
C GLY A 172 -20.00 19.37 -16.73
N SER A 173 -19.90 18.16 -16.20
CA SER A 173 -19.82 17.93 -14.74
C SER A 173 -18.55 18.55 -14.18
N ARG A 174 -18.69 19.25 -13.04
CA ARG A 174 -17.60 19.81 -12.25
C ARG A 174 -17.60 19.25 -10.82
N SER A 175 -18.51 18.32 -10.55
CA SER A 175 -18.61 17.61 -9.28
C SER A 175 -17.35 16.76 -9.03
N MET A 176 -17.01 16.53 -7.78
CA MET A 176 -16.01 15.56 -7.37
C MET A 176 -16.57 14.13 -7.38
N PHE A 177 -17.88 13.98 -7.42
CA PHE A 177 -18.57 12.71 -7.50
C PHE A 177 -19.13 12.52 -8.90
N SER A 178 -18.88 11.36 -9.49
CA SER A 178 -19.48 10.96 -10.76
C SER A 178 -20.95 10.60 -10.59
N LYS A 179 -21.71 10.69 -11.68
CA LYS A 179 -23.11 10.31 -11.67
C LYS A 179 -23.35 8.88 -11.15
N PRO A 180 -22.57 7.84 -11.53
CA PRO A 180 -22.72 6.50 -10.96
C PRO A 180 -22.54 6.44 -9.43
N LEU A 181 -21.58 7.21 -8.89
CA LEU A 181 -21.34 7.22 -7.45
C LEU A 181 -22.47 7.94 -6.70
N LEU A 182 -23.00 9.03 -7.26
CA LEU A 182 -24.16 9.73 -6.70
C LEU A 182 -25.39 8.80 -6.66
N GLU A 183 -25.72 8.16 -7.78
CA GLU A 183 -26.81 7.17 -7.86
C GLU A 183 -26.62 6.01 -6.84
N GLY A 184 -25.37 5.58 -6.63
CA GLY A 184 -25.04 4.56 -5.63
C GLY A 184 -25.31 5.05 -4.21
N LEU A 185 -24.92 6.27 -3.87
CA LEU A 185 -25.16 6.87 -2.56
C LEU A 185 -26.66 7.10 -2.30
N GLU A 186 -27.41 7.55 -3.31
CA GLU A 186 -28.87 7.69 -3.22
C GLU A 186 -29.52 6.34 -2.88
N ARG A 187 -29.16 5.25 -3.56
CA ARG A 187 -29.65 3.91 -3.25
C ARG A 187 -29.33 3.46 -1.82
N VAL A 188 -28.12 3.76 -1.33
CA VAL A 188 -27.72 3.45 0.06
C VAL A 188 -28.62 4.18 1.06
N VAL A 189 -28.90 5.45 0.82
CA VAL A 189 -29.80 6.26 1.66
C VAL A 189 -31.22 5.71 1.63
N GLU A 190 -31.79 5.45 0.44
CA GLU A 190 -33.15 4.92 0.27
C GLU A 190 -33.34 3.59 0.97
N ARG A 191 -32.31 2.72 0.95
CA ARG A 191 -32.35 1.39 1.55
C ARG A 191 -31.89 1.34 3.00
N ARG A 192 -31.49 2.48 3.57
CA ARG A 192 -30.93 2.54 4.93
C ARG A 192 -29.75 1.59 5.10
N GLU A 193 -28.81 1.63 4.17
CA GLU A 193 -27.63 0.77 4.12
C GLU A 193 -26.37 1.58 4.49
N LYS A 194 -25.21 0.95 4.38
CA LYS A 194 -23.91 1.56 4.70
C LYS A 194 -23.01 1.64 3.48
N ALA A 195 -22.29 2.76 3.35
CA ALA A 195 -21.29 2.95 2.31
C ALA A 195 -19.91 3.23 2.89
N VAL A 196 -18.87 2.84 2.14
CA VAL A 196 -17.48 3.18 2.41
C VAL A 196 -16.93 4.00 1.25
N LEU A 197 -16.42 5.19 1.53
CA LEU A 197 -15.75 6.05 0.55
C LEU A 197 -14.26 6.13 0.80
N LEU A 198 -13.47 5.58 -0.13
CA LEU A 198 -12.03 5.67 -0.11
C LEU A 198 -11.55 6.94 -0.77
N HIS A 199 -10.79 7.74 -0.03
CA HIS A 199 -10.01 8.85 -0.55
C HIS A 199 -8.54 8.69 -0.20
N ASN A 200 -7.69 8.43 -1.18
CA ASN A 200 -6.25 8.24 -0.92
C ASN A 200 -5.52 9.58 -0.85
N ARG A 201 -5.24 10.05 0.38
CA ARG A 201 -4.51 11.31 0.65
C ARG A 201 -3.04 11.12 0.99
N ARG A 202 -2.54 9.89 1.17
CA ARG A 202 -1.17 9.67 1.66
C ARG A 202 -0.12 9.92 0.56
N GLY A 203 0.80 10.84 0.86
CA GLY A 203 1.94 11.20 0.03
C GLY A 203 1.65 12.44 -0.81
N PHE A 204 1.70 13.62 -0.18
CA PHE A 204 1.47 14.91 -0.82
C PHE A 204 2.62 15.28 -1.77
N ALA A 205 2.69 14.61 -2.90
CA ALA A 205 3.40 15.11 -4.06
C ALA A 205 2.34 15.61 -5.06
N PRO A 206 2.03 16.91 -5.10
CA PRO A 206 1.07 17.44 -6.05
C PRO A 206 1.59 17.18 -7.46
N PHE A 207 0.75 16.60 -8.29
CA PHE A 207 1.04 16.39 -9.71
C PHE A 207 0.02 17.12 -10.58
N LEU A 208 0.40 17.38 -11.82
CA LEU A 208 -0.51 17.94 -12.80
C LEU A 208 -1.17 16.82 -13.61
N MET A 209 -2.47 16.92 -13.82
CA MET A 209 -3.24 15.98 -14.64
C MET A 209 -4.15 16.73 -15.60
N CYS A 210 -4.23 16.28 -16.82
CA CYS A 210 -5.20 16.77 -17.78
C CYS A 210 -6.57 16.15 -17.54
N ARG A 211 -7.60 16.97 -17.32
CA ARG A 211 -8.97 16.49 -17.07
C ARG A 211 -9.66 15.92 -18.32
N GLU A 212 -9.18 16.26 -19.51
CA GLU A 212 -9.75 15.73 -20.76
C GLU A 212 -9.18 14.37 -21.16
N CYS A 213 -7.86 14.17 -21.02
CA CYS A 213 -7.22 12.93 -21.48
C CYS A 213 -6.53 12.10 -20.38
N GLY A 214 -6.58 12.54 -19.12
CA GLY A 214 -5.93 11.86 -18.00
C GLY A 214 -4.40 11.91 -18.00
N CYS A 215 -3.77 12.61 -18.96
CA CYS A 215 -2.30 12.66 -19.05
C CYS A 215 -1.69 13.27 -17.80
N VAL A 216 -0.73 12.55 -17.21
CA VAL A 216 0.14 13.01 -16.12
C VAL A 216 1.57 13.06 -16.68
N PRO A 217 2.29 14.18 -16.56
CA PRO A 217 3.70 14.26 -16.94
C PRO A 217 4.53 13.22 -16.19
N THR A 218 5.30 12.42 -16.92
CA THR A 218 6.19 11.38 -16.37
C THR A 218 7.65 11.66 -16.69
N CYS A 219 8.55 11.13 -15.91
CA CYS A 219 9.99 11.22 -16.14
C CYS A 219 10.41 10.30 -17.30
N ASN A 220 11.13 10.83 -18.26
CA ASN A 220 11.62 10.06 -19.41
C ASN A 220 12.69 9.01 -19.05
N HIS A 221 13.33 9.15 -17.87
CA HIS A 221 14.39 8.24 -17.42
C HIS A 221 13.89 7.18 -16.44
N CYS A 222 12.86 7.51 -15.64
CA CYS A 222 12.41 6.66 -14.52
C CYS A 222 10.97 6.19 -14.68
N SER A 223 10.26 6.65 -15.70
CA SER A 223 8.84 6.35 -15.95
C SER A 223 7.88 6.66 -14.78
N THR A 224 8.37 7.35 -13.74
CA THR A 224 7.56 7.78 -12.59
C THR A 224 6.90 9.12 -12.84
N ALA A 225 5.74 9.36 -12.22
CA ALA A 225 5.06 10.65 -12.30
C ALA A 225 5.93 11.78 -11.74
N LEU A 226 5.87 12.96 -12.36
CA LEU A 226 6.60 14.14 -11.93
C LEU A 226 5.82 14.91 -10.86
N THR A 227 6.53 15.36 -9.84
CA THR A 227 5.97 16.24 -8.80
C THR A 227 6.00 17.69 -9.25
N TYR A 228 4.89 18.39 -9.10
CA TYR A 228 4.82 19.83 -9.36
C TYR A 228 5.18 20.66 -8.12
N HIS A 229 6.24 21.41 -8.22
CA HIS A 229 6.69 22.35 -7.19
C HIS A 229 6.18 23.76 -7.48
N GLU A 230 5.16 24.18 -6.75
CA GLU A 230 4.44 25.43 -6.99
C GLU A 230 5.32 26.68 -6.79
N ARG A 231 6.23 26.68 -5.79
CA ARG A 231 7.11 27.82 -5.50
C ARG A 231 8.14 28.09 -6.58
N THR A 232 8.61 27.04 -7.23
CA THR A 232 9.66 27.12 -8.25
C THR A 232 9.11 26.95 -9.66
N HIS A 233 7.82 26.64 -9.79
CA HIS A 233 7.15 26.31 -11.05
C HIS A 233 7.91 25.23 -11.83
N THR A 234 8.29 24.14 -11.15
CA THR A 234 9.04 23.05 -11.75
C THR A 234 8.29 21.74 -11.63
N LEU A 235 8.45 20.88 -12.62
CA LEU A 235 8.16 19.46 -12.55
C LEU A 235 9.45 18.73 -12.23
N GLN A 236 9.49 17.97 -11.15
CA GLN A 236 10.70 17.28 -10.68
C GLN A 236 10.49 15.78 -10.52
N CYS A 237 11.48 15.02 -10.97
CA CYS A 237 11.58 13.59 -10.66
C CYS A 237 12.36 13.38 -9.36
N HIS A 238 11.72 12.82 -8.35
CA HIS A 238 12.37 12.52 -7.06
C HIS A 238 13.19 11.22 -7.07
N THR A 239 13.22 10.50 -8.19
CA THR A 239 14.05 9.30 -8.36
C THR A 239 15.43 9.65 -8.91
N CYS A 240 15.50 10.43 -10.00
CA CYS A 240 16.77 10.76 -10.65
C CYS A 240 17.21 12.21 -10.49
N GLY A 241 16.35 13.09 -9.96
CA GLY A 241 16.63 14.51 -9.76
C GLY A 241 16.42 15.39 -11.00
N SER A 242 16.02 14.82 -12.14
CA SER A 242 15.70 15.62 -13.34
C SER A 242 14.58 16.60 -13.06
N SER A 243 14.73 17.84 -13.55
CA SER A 243 13.78 18.92 -13.30
C SER A 243 13.55 19.74 -14.57
N TRP A 244 12.30 20.12 -14.80
CA TRP A 244 11.87 20.93 -15.94
C TRP A 244 11.09 22.14 -15.43
N ARG A 245 11.43 23.33 -15.92
CA ARG A 245 10.63 24.53 -15.67
C ARG A 245 9.32 24.44 -16.46
N VAL A 246 8.23 24.78 -15.82
CA VAL A 246 6.91 24.90 -16.42
C VAL A 246 6.35 26.27 -16.11
N GLN A 247 5.41 26.74 -16.90
CA GLN A 247 4.74 28.00 -16.59
C GLN A 247 3.94 27.85 -15.28
N PRO A 248 3.77 28.94 -14.51
CA PRO A 248 2.94 28.95 -13.33
C PRO A 248 1.56 28.37 -13.62
N TYR A 249 1.09 27.51 -12.72
CA TYR A 249 -0.25 26.94 -12.85
C TYR A 249 -1.19 27.57 -11.77
N PRO A 250 -2.43 27.92 -12.14
CA PRO A 250 -3.03 27.88 -13.48
C PRO A 250 -2.57 29.08 -14.33
N ALA A 251 -2.01 28.80 -15.49
CA ALA A 251 -1.69 29.82 -16.48
C ALA A 251 -2.59 29.70 -17.70
N PRO A 252 -3.03 30.81 -18.30
CA PRO A 252 -3.87 30.78 -19.50
C PRO A 252 -3.23 30.04 -20.67
N THR A 253 -1.90 30.00 -20.70
CA THR A 253 -1.08 29.39 -21.77
C THR A 253 -0.67 27.96 -21.49
N SER A 254 -0.86 27.44 -20.26
CA SER A 254 -0.55 26.03 -19.93
C SER A 254 -1.39 25.09 -20.77
N ARG A 255 -0.74 24.14 -21.44
CA ARG A 255 -1.38 23.14 -22.30
C ARG A 255 -0.94 21.74 -21.91
N CYS A 256 -1.85 20.79 -22.07
CA CYS A 256 -1.53 19.39 -21.92
C CYS A 256 -0.52 18.96 -23.01
N PRO A 257 0.61 18.33 -22.65
CA PRO A 257 1.61 17.91 -23.64
C PRO A 257 1.09 16.78 -24.56
N LYS A 258 0.03 16.07 -24.19
CA LYS A 258 -0.54 14.97 -24.98
C LYS A 258 -1.66 15.43 -25.92
N CYS A 259 -2.62 16.23 -25.45
CA CYS A 259 -3.82 16.57 -26.20
C CYS A 259 -3.99 18.09 -26.48
N GLY A 260 -3.07 18.93 -26.00
CA GLY A 260 -3.15 20.39 -26.18
C GLY A 260 -4.21 21.10 -25.33
N SER A 261 -4.98 20.38 -24.53
CA SER A 261 -6.05 20.92 -23.67
C SER A 261 -5.52 21.94 -22.67
N ARG A 262 -6.31 22.98 -22.40
CA ARG A 262 -6.05 23.97 -21.34
C ARG A 262 -6.44 23.49 -19.93
N TYR A 263 -7.11 22.36 -19.83
CA TYR A 263 -7.63 21.84 -18.55
C TYR A 263 -6.62 20.94 -17.82
N LEU A 264 -5.37 21.41 -17.75
CA LEU A 264 -4.36 20.82 -16.89
C LEU A 264 -4.65 21.25 -15.46
N ALA A 265 -4.85 20.33 -14.55
CA ALA A 265 -5.23 20.59 -13.17
C ALA A 265 -4.16 20.10 -12.18
N LYS A 266 -3.91 20.89 -11.13
CA LYS A 266 -3.22 20.40 -9.94
C LYS A 266 -4.18 19.50 -9.20
N MET A 267 -3.80 18.23 -9.07
CA MET A 267 -4.61 17.25 -8.34
C MET A 267 -4.30 17.32 -6.84
N GLY A 268 -5.34 17.31 -6.01
CA GLY A 268 -5.23 17.34 -4.56
C GLY A 268 -6.56 17.79 -3.93
N LEU A 269 -7.41 16.84 -3.54
CA LEU A 269 -8.60 17.09 -2.72
C LEU A 269 -8.26 16.79 -1.25
N GLY A 270 -8.79 17.57 -0.32
CA GLY A 270 -8.74 17.27 1.10
C GLY A 270 -9.91 16.37 1.52
N THR A 271 -9.70 15.49 2.49
CA THR A 271 -10.79 14.65 3.06
C THR A 271 -11.93 15.52 3.60
N GLN A 272 -11.60 16.70 4.17
CA GLN A 272 -12.57 17.66 4.65
C GLN A 272 -13.50 18.17 3.54
N GLN A 273 -12.96 18.48 2.36
CA GLN A 273 -13.77 18.97 1.23
C GLN A 273 -14.78 17.92 0.75
N ILE A 274 -14.41 16.63 0.85
CA ILE A 274 -15.31 15.52 0.51
C ILE A 274 -16.40 15.39 1.58
N GLU A 275 -16.05 15.49 2.84
CA GLU A 275 -16.97 15.47 3.97
C GLU A 275 -18.00 16.62 3.87
N ASP A 276 -17.53 17.84 3.62
CA ASP A 276 -18.39 19.02 3.44
C ASP A 276 -19.36 18.84 2.27
N ALA A 277 -18.89 18.28 1.15
CA ALA A 277 -19.74 18.00 -0.01
C ALA A 277 -20.79 16.92 0.28
N LEU A 278 -20.44 15.87 1.04
CA LEU A 278 -21.40 14.84 1.46
C LEU A 278 -22.48 15.42 2.38
N HIS A 279 -22.11 16.27 3.34
CA HIS A 279 -23.08 16.95 4.22
C HIS A 279 -24.05 17.87 3.46
N GLN A 280 -23.62 18.45 2.33
CA GLN A 280 -24.50 19.28 1.48
C GLN A 280 -25.47 18.47 0.62
N MET A 281 -25.11 17.23 0.32
CA MET A 281 -25.87 16.39 -0.62
C MET A 281 -26.77 15.37 0.06
N LEU A 282 -26.33 14.82 1.18
CA LEU A 282 -27.05 13.75 1.87
C LEU A 282 -28.00 14.31 2.93
N PRO A 283 -29.11 13.62 3.22
CA PRO A 283 -30.01 13.98 4.30
C PRO A 283 -29.29 14.05 5.66
N GLN A 284 -29.81 14.91 6.57
CA GLN A 284 -29.18 15.13 7.87
C GLN A 284 -29.18 13.92 8.81
N ASP A 285 -30.02 12.94 8.55
CA ASP A 285 -30.14 11.69 9.33
C ASP A 285 -29.13 10.62 8.88
N VAL A 286 -28.34 10.86 7.82
CA VAL A 286 -27.26 9.99 7.39
C VAL A 286 -25.99 10.32 8.18
N ALA A 287 -25.46 9.35 8.91
CA ALA A 287 -24.22 9.53 9.65
C ALA A 287 -22.99 9.56 8.72
N ILE A 288 -22.29 10.69 8.65
CA ILE A 288 -21.01 10.79 7.91
C ILE A 288 -19.88 10.72 8.92
N ILE A 289 -19.07 9.66 8.80
CA ILE A 289 -17.99 9.36 9.74
C ILE A 289 -16.66 9.43 9.01
N ARG A 290 -15.81 10.39 9.41
CA ARG A 290 -14.49 10.57 8.84
C ARG A 290 -13.41 9.84 9.64
N MET A 291 -12.65 8.97 8.95
CA MET A 291 -11.53 8.22 9.50
C MET A 291 -10.23 8.51 8.74
N ASP A 292 -9.48 9.46 9.25
CA ASP A 292 -8.14 9.81 8.73
C ASP A 292 -7.12 9.97 9.87
N ALA A 293 -5.87 10.31 9.53
CA ALA A 293 -4.79 10.45 10.52
C ALA A 293 -5.06 11.55 11.55
N ASP A 294 -5.89 12.55 11.22
CA ASP A 294 -6.20 13.65 12.11
C ASP A 294 -7.32 13.26 13.09
N SER A 295 -8.35 12.56 12.62
CA SER A 295 -9.48 12.10 13.43
C SER A 295 -9.13 10.92 14.37
N THR A 296 -8.01 10.22 14.10
CA THR A 296 -7.62 9.01 14.85
C THR A 296 -6.45 9.21 15.81
N ARG A 297 -6.08 10.44 16.17
CA ARG A 297 -4.93 10.74 17.07
C ARG A 297 -5.12 10.33 18.54
N GLY A 298 -6.35 10.16 19.00
CA GLY A 298 -6.64 9.79 20.38
C GLY A 298 -6.50 8.30 20.67
N LYS A 299 -6.21 7.96 21.95
CA LYS A 299 -6.29 6.56 22.41
C LYS A 299 -7.72 6.07 22.20
N ASP A 300 -7.88 4.92 21.53
CA ASP A 300 -9.18 4.31 21.19
C ASP A 300 -10.10 5.12 20.24
N ALA A 301 -9.63 6.26 19.67
CA ALA A 301 -10.42 7.05 18.73
C ALA A 301 -10.87 6.24 17.50
N HIS A 302 -9.96 5.42 16.96
CA HIS A 302 -10.26 4.52 15.87
C HIS A 302 -11.41 3.55 16.20
N LYS A 303 -11.38 2.94 17.39
CA LYS A 303 -12.41 2.00 17.84
C LYS A 303 -13.77 2.69 18.00
N LYS A 304 -13.80 3.88 18.61
CA LYS A 304 -15.04 4.67 18.79
C LYS A 304 -15.70 5.04 17.46
N LEU A 305 -14.91 5.46 16.46
CA LEU A 305 -15.44 5.79 15.12
C LEU A 305 -16.06 4.57 14.44
N LEU A 306 -15.46 3.39 14.62
CA LEU A 306 -16.01 2.15 14.09
C LEU A 306 -17.29 1.72 14.81
N GLU A 307 -17.33 1.86 16.14
CA GLU A 307 -18.55 1.59 16.93
C GLU A 307 -19.69 2.53 16.53
N GLN A 308 -19.40 3.80 16.24
CA GLN A 308 -20.38 4.76 15.73
C GLN A 308 -20.90 4.35 14.34
N PHE A 309 -20.00 3.89 13.46
CA PHE A 309 -20.39 3.42 12.13
C PHE A 309 -21.22 2.14 12.21
N ASP A 310 -20.86 1.23 13.08
CA ASP A 310 -21.58 -0.04 13.28
C ASP A 310 -22.97 0.17 13.87
N ALA A 311 -23.10 1.13 14.82
CA ALA A 311 -24.36 1.44 15.48
C ALA A 311 -25.36 2.25 14.63
N ALA A 312 -24.91 2.89 13.55
CA ALA A 312 -25.77 3.71 12.71
C ALA A 312 -26.58 2.85 11.72
N ASP A 313 -27.88 3.16 11.55
CA ASP A 313 -28.73 2.49 10.57
C ASP A 313 -28.37 2.79 9.12
N CYS A 314 -27.98 4.06 8.86
CA CYS A 314 -27.52 4.53 7.56
C CYS A 314 -26.28 5.39 7.75
N ALA A 315 -25.17 5.01 7.12
CA ALA A 315 -23.91 5.71 7.32
C ALA A 315 -22.98 5.67 6.11
N VAL A 316 -22.17 6.72 5.98
CA VAL A 316 -21.05 6.80 5.04
C VAL A 316 -19.75 6.92 5.83
N LEU A 317 -18.90 5.91 5.73
CA LEU A 317 -17.54 5.94 6.29
C LEU A 317 -16.59 6.51 5.24
N LEU A 318 -16.14 7.75 5.43
CA LEU A 318 -15.15 8.40 4.59
C LEU A 318 -13.77 8.23 5.20
N GLY A 319 -12.81 7.69 4.43
CA GLY A 319 -11.48 7.60 4.98
C GLY A 319 -10.38 7.32 3.96
N THR A 320 -9.16 7.18 4.50
CA THR A 320 -7.97 6.89 3.72
C THR A 320 -7.66 5.39 3.76
N GLN A 321 -6.41 4.99 3.49
CA GLN A 321 -5.99 3.59 3.54
C GLN A 321 -6.35 2.83 4.84
N MET A 322 -6.69 3.55 5.91
CA MET A 322 -7.06 2.93 7.19
C MET A 322 -8.37 2.14 7.09
N ILE A 323 -9.31 2.58 6.24
CA ILE A 323 -10.61 1.90 6.06
C ILE A 323 -10.50 0.64 5.19
N ALA A 324 -9.42 0.51 4.41
CA ALA A 324 -9.17 -0.68 3.58
C ALA A 324 -8.74 -1.90 4.42
N LYS A 325 -8.26 -1.70 5.66
CA LYS A 325 -7.53 -2.71 6.42
C LYS A 325 -8.22 -3.10 7.72
N GLY A 326 -8.30 -4.41 7.96
CA GLY A 326 -8.69 -4.95 9.27
C GLY A 326 -10.13 -4.74 9.70
N LEU A 327 -10.98 -4.18 8.86
CA LEU A 327 -12.38 -3.91 9.15
C LEU A 327 -13.28 -4.94 8.47
N ASP A 328 -14.28 -5.41 9.17
CA ASP A 328 -15.29 -6.32 8.67
C ASP A 328 -16.67 -5.75 8.91
N PHE A 329 -17.30 -5.26 7.84
CA PHE A 329 -18.63 -4.66 7.89
C PHE A 329 -19.55 -5.41 6.91
N PRO A 330 -20.28 -6.41 7.35
CA PRO A 330 -21.19 -7.20 6.48
C PRO A 330 -22.33 -6.36 5.88
N GLU A 331 -22.66 -5.23 6.49
CA GLU A 331 -23.76 -4.35 6.04
C GLU A 331 -23.35 -3.31 4.98
N VAL A 332 -22.07 -3.30 4.58
CA VAL A 332 -21.58 -2.38 3.54
C VAL A 332 -21.96 -2.92 2.17
N THR A 333 -22.85 -2.22 1.47
CA THR A 333 -23.34 -2.57 0.14
C THR A 333 -22.68 -1.74 -0.96
N LEU A 334 -22.17 -0.54 -0.65
CA LEU A 334 -21.47 0.34 -1.59
C LEU A 334 -20.06 0.66 -1.12
N VAL A 335 -19.11 0.48 -2.02
CA VAL A 335 -17.75 1.00 -1.88
C VAL A 335 -17.47 1.99 -3.01
N GLY A 336 -17.17 3.24 -2.67
CA GLY A 336 -16.81 4.29 -3.61
C GLY A 336 -15.34 4.67 -3.49
N VAL A 337 -14.60 4.66 -4.60
CA VAL A 337 -13.26 5.24 -4.68
C VAL A 337 -13.36 6.61 -5.33
N VAL A 338 -13.18 7.67 -4.52
CA VAL A 338 -13.43 9.06 -4.97
C VAL A 338 -12.45 9.49 -6.06
N ASN A 339 -11.21 9.04 -5.99
CA ASN A 339 -10.24 9.21 -7.08
C ASN A 339 -9.10 8.18 -6.95
N ALA A 340 -9.04 7.23 -7.89
CA ALA A 340 -8.02 6.19 -7.89
C ALA A 340 -6.65 6.70 -8.38
N ASP A 341 -6.62 7.78 -9.16
CA ASP A 341 -5.41 8.27 -9.81
C ASP A 341 -4.35 8.76 -8.82
N PHE A 342 -4.76 9.20 -7.63
CA PHE A 342 -3.81 9.60 -6.58
C PHE A 342 -2.90 8.45 -6.13
N ALA A 343 -3.44 7.24 -6.06
CA ALA A 343 -2.65 6.07 -5.74
C ALA A 343 -1.72 5.66 -6.89
N LEU A 344 -2.25 5.71 -8.12
CA LEU A 344 -1.56 5.30 -9.34
C LEU A 344 -0.38 6.22 -9.70
N LYS A 345 -0.49 7.51 -9.42
CA LYS A 345 0.48 8.53 -9.85
C LYS A 345 1.37 9.06 -8.73
N LEU A 346 1.58 8.25 -7.69
CA LEU A 346 2.65 8.52 -6.73
C LEU A 346 4.03 8.44 -7.42
N PRO A 347 5.00 9.29 -7.05
CA PRO A 347 6.33 9.28 -7.63
C PRO A 347 7.20 8.13 -7.06
N ASP A 348 6.71 6.91 -7.18
CA ASP A 348 7.34 5.68 -6.70
C ASP A 348 7.08 4.56 -7.72
N PHE A 349 8.10 3.76 -8.04
CA PHE A 349 7.96 2.65 -8.98
C PHE A 349 6.96 1.58 -8.50
N ARG A 350 6.64 1.53 -7.21
CA ARG A 350 5.63 0.66 -6.61
C ARG A 350 4.23 1.27 -6.57
N ALA A 351 4.03 2.42 -7.20
CA ALA A 351 2.73 3.11 -7.13
C ALA A 351 1.58 2.25 -7.65
N GLY A 352 1.78 1.57 -8.80
CA GLY A 352 0.81 0.63 -9.36
C GLY A 352 0.50 -0.55 -8.43
N GLU A 353 1.52 -1.20 -7.89
CA GLU A 353 1.38 -2.31 -6.94
C GLU A 353 0.57 -1.89 -5.69
N ARG A 354 0.93 -0.76 -5.08
CA ARG A 354 0.21 -0.25 -3.91
C ARG A 354 -1.21 0.21 -4.22
N ALA A 355 -1.43 0.72 -5.42
CA ALA A 355 -2.78 1.10 -5.86
C ALA A 355 -3.64 -0.15 -6.06
N TYR A 356 -3.11 -1.19 -6.71
CA TYR A 356 -3.79 -2.47 -6.86
C TYR A 356 -4.15 -3.07 -5.50
N ASP A 357 -3.17 -3.19 -4.60
CA ASP A 357 -3.39 -3.74 -3.26
C ASP A 357 -4.49 -2.99 -2.51
N LEU A 358 -4.46 -1.65 -2.57
CA LEU A 358 -5.45 -0.81 -1.90
C LEU A 358 -6.85 -0.97 -2.50
N LEU A 359 -6.97 -0.92 -3.82
CA LEU A 359 -8.25 -1.00 -4.52
C LEU A 359 -8.89 -2.39 -4.34
N GLU A 360 -8.09 -3.46 -4.44
CA GLU A 360 -8.55 -4.83 -4.23
C GLU A 360 -9.01 -5.07 -2.79
N GLN A 361 -8.24 -4.57 -1.81
CA GLN A 361 -8.62 -4.67 -0.39
C GLN A 361 -9.93 -3.94 -0.09
N VAL A 362 -10.11 -2.76 -0.67
CA VAL A 362 -11.33 -1.96 -0.47
C VAL A 362 -12.51 -2.57 -1.23
N ALA A 363 -12.30 -3.03 -2.46
CA ALA A 363 -13.31 -3.73 -3.23
C ALA A 363 -13.82 -4.98 -2.47
N GLY A 364 -12.90 -5.72 -1.85
CA GLY A 364 -13.23 -6.87 -1.02
C GLY A 364 -14.03 -6.57 0.26
N ARG A 365 -14.36 -5.29 0.56
CA ARG A 365 -15.23 -4.91 1.70
C ARG A 365 -16.71 -4.92 1.35
N ALA A 366 -17.07 -4.73 0.09
CA ALA A 366 -18.45 -4.77 -0.35
C ALA A 366 -18.97 -6.21 -0.43
N GLY A 367 -20.23 -6.43 -0.05
CA GLY A 367 -20.92 -7.72 -0.26
C GLY A 367 -20.39 -8.88 0.59
N ARG A 368 -19.99 -8.63 1.84
CA ARG A 368 -19.59 -9.69 2.78
C ARG A 368 -20.78 -10.33 3.52
N GLY A 369 -21.92 -9.66 3.52
CA GLY A 369 -23.19 -10.17 4.05
C GLY A 369 -23.99 -10.87 2.97
N ASP A 370 -25.28 -11.03 3.24
CA ASP A 370 -26.25 -11.69 2.34
C ASP A 370 -26.64 -10.81 1.14
N ARG A 371 -26.23 -9.53 1.12
CA ARG A 371 -26.56 -8.57 0.07
C ARG A 371 -25.41 -8.43 -0.91
N PRO A 372 -25.68 -8.34 -2.23
CA PRO A 372 -24.64 -8.11 -3.23
C PRO A 372 -24.02 -6.73 -3.01
N GLY A 373 -22.69 -6.66 -3.09
CA GLY A 373 -21.94 -5.42 -3.00
C GLY A 373 -21.65 -4.80 -4.36
N GLU A 374 -21.63 -3.47 -4.41
CA GLU A 374 -21.23 -2.69 -5.57
C GLU A 374 -19.97 -1.88 -5.24
N VAL A 375 -19.03 -1.83 -6.18
CA VAL A 375 -17.82 -1.00 -6.08
C VAL A 375 -17.80 -0.02 -7.23
N ILE A 376 -17.65 1.28 -6.94
CA ILE A 376 -17.56 2.31 -7.95
C ILE A 376 -16.19 2.98 -7.86
N ILE A 377 -15.38 2.83 -8.92
CA ILE A 377 -14.04 3.40 -8.99
C ILE A 377 -14.06 4.60 -9.94
N GLN A 378 -13.88 5.81 -9.41
CA GLN A 378 -13.74 7.03 -10.19
C GLN A 378 -12.29 7.24 -10.61
N THR A 379 -12.05 7.45 -11.90
CA THR A 379 -10.71 7.63 -12.44
C THR A 379 -10.70 8.43 -13.76
N TYR A 380 -9.62 9.16 -14.00
CA TYR A 380 -9.29 9.73 -15.31
C TYR A 380 -8.52 8.75 -16.22
N LEU A 381 -8.21 7.54 -15.70
CA LEU A 381 -7.38 6.53 -16.35
C LEU A 381 -8.10 5.16 -16.41
N PRO A 382 -9.30 5.05 -16.98
CA PRO A 382 -10.09 3.81 -16.97
C PRO A 382 -9.40 2.64 -17.69
N GLU A 383 -8.45 2.92 -18.58
CA GLU A 383 -7.68 1.91 -19.33
C GLU A 383 -6.39 1.47 -18.60
N ASP A 384 -6.11 2.06 -17.41
CA ASP A 384 -4.90 1.70 -16.65
C ASP A 384 -4.97 0.21 -16.23
N PRO A 385 -3.90 -0.59 -16.43
CA PRO A 385 -3.91 -2.01 -16.12
C PRO A 385 -4.31 -2.34 -14.68
N VAL A 386 -4.00 -1.46 -13.72
CA VAL A 386 -4.43 -1.61 -12.32
C VAL A 386 -5.94 -1.52 -12.20
N ILE A 387 -6.55 -0.50 -12.82
CA ILE A 387 -8.01 -0.29 -12.77
C ILE A 387 -8.74 -1.46 -13.44
N ARG A 388 -8.24 -1.90 -14.59
CA ARG A 388 -8.81 -3.05 -15.29
C ARG A 388 -8.69 -4.33 -14.50
N ALA A 389 -7.53 -4.61 -13.93
CA ALA A 389 -7.29 -5.80 -13.12
C ALA A 389 -8.27 -5.91 -11.93
N VAL A 390 -8.54 -4.78 -11.25
CA VAL A 390 -9.53 -4.74 -10.16
C VAL A 390 -10.95 -4.90 -10.69
N ALA A 391 -11.29 -4.27 -11.81
CA ALA A 391 -12.64 -4.34 -12.38
C ALA A 391 -12.98 -5.72 -12.92
N GLU A 392 -12.02 -6.42 -13.49
CA GLU A 392 -12.16 -7.76 -14.07
C GLU A 392 -11.89 -8.87 -13.04
N HIS A 393 -11.48 -8.51 -11.80
CA HIS A 393 -11.02 -9.45 -10.77
C HIS A 393 -9.91 -10.38 -11.27
N ASP A 394 -9.09 -9.90 -12.19
CA ASP A 394 -7.96 -10.62 -12.77
C ASP A 394 -6.64 -9.88 -12.53
N ARG A 395 -5.92 -10.34 -11.54
CA ARG A 395 -4.61 -9.78 -11.19
C ARG A 395 -3.57 -9.93 -12.30
N SER A 396 -3.70 -10.93 -13.19
CA SER A 396 -2.68 -11.20 -14.22
C SER A 396 -2.50 -9.99 -15.15
N ILE A 397 -3.59 -9.28 -15.45
CA ILE A 397 -3.61 -8.05 -16.27
C ILE A 397 -2.60 -7.02 -15.75
N PHE A 398 -2.60 -6.80 -14.43
CA PHE A 398 -1.67 -5.86 -13.80
C PHE A 398 -0.27 -6.46 -13.60
N THR A 399 -0.18 -7.70 -13.10
CA THR A 399 1.10 -8.28 -12.67
C THR A 399 2.07 -8.44 -13.83
N ASP A 400 1.59 -8.87 -14.99
CA ASP A 400 2.45 -9.07 -16.16
C ASP A 400 2.94 -7.72 -16.70
N TYR A 401 2.05 -6.74 -16.79
CA TYR A 401 2.41 -5.38 -17.16
C TYR A 401 3.43 -4.75 -16.19
N ASP A 402 3.21 -4.85 -14.87
CA ASP A 402 4.09 -4.25 -13.86
C ASP A 402 5.50 -4.89 -13.88
N LEU A 403 5.57 -6.22 -13.99
CA LEU A 403 6.85 -6.92 -14.07
C LEU A 403 7.63 -6.57 -15.34
N ASP A 404 6.97 -6.42 -16.49
CA ASP A 404 7.64 -6.01 -17.72
C ASP A 404 8.15 -4.56 -17.60
N GLN A 405 7.34 -3.64 -17.09
CA GLN A 405 7.79 -2.26 -16.83
C GLN A 405 8.98 -2.19 -15.87
N ARG A 406 8.98 -3.02 -14.82
CA ARG A 406 10.09 -3.07 -13.86
C ARG A 406 11.35 -3.67 -14.47
N ARG A 407 11.22 -4.64 -15.37
CA ARG A 407 12.35 -5.23 -16.09
C ARG A 407 13.01 -4.20 -16.98
N ASP A 408 12.23 -3.50 -17.79
CA ASP A 408 12.70 -2.50 -18.74
C ASP A 408 13.34 -1.30 -18.05
N ALA A 409 12.72 -0.84 -16.94
CA ALA A 409 13.21 0.29 -16.16
C ALA A 409 14.29 -0.08 -15.14
N LEU A 410 14.72 -1.33 -15.06
CA LEU A 410 15.71 -1.85 -14.10
C LEU A 410 15.28 -1.57 -12.64
N TYR A 411 14.08 -2.03 -12.28
CA TYR A 411 13.56 -2.00 -10.91
C TYR A 411 13.50 -3.40 -10.27
N PRO A 412 13.43 -3.48 -8.92
CA PRO A 412 13.11 -4.74 -8.23
C PRO A 412 11.81 -5.38 -8.73
N PRO A 413 11.77 -6.71 -8.91
CA PRO A 413 12.70 -7.73 -8.38
C PRO A 413 13.91 -8.03 -9.26
N PHE A 414 14.04 -7.42 -10.44
CA PHE A 414 15.10 -7.74 -11.42
C PHE A 414 16.47 -7.19 -11.00
N VAL A 415 16.49 -6.09 -10.28
CA VAL A 415 17.69 -5.47 -9.70
C VAL A 415 17.52 -5.21 -8.21
N ARG A 416 18.59 -4.86 -7.52
CA ARG A 416 18.57 -4.37 -6.14
C ARG A 416 18.78 -2.87 -6.13
N LEU A 417 17.97 -2.15 -5.35
CA LEU A 417 18.12 -0.72 -5.13
C LEU A 417 18.70 -0.46 -3.74
N VAL A 418 19.67 0.46 -3.70
CA VAL A 418 20.23 0.98 -2.45
C VAL A 418 19.94 2.47 -2.39
N ASN A 419 19.24 2.91 -1.35
CA ASN A 419 18.96 4.33 -1.13
C ASN A 419 19.95 4.87 -0.10
N ILE A 420 20.74 5.87 -0.51
CA ILE A 420 21.66 6.60 0.36
C ILE A 420 21.01 7.94 0.69
N LEU A 421 20.55 8.08 1.93
CA LEU A 421 19.88 9.28 2.41
C LEU A 421 20.83 10.10 3.30
N VAL A 422 20.96 11.36 2.97
CA VAL A 422 21.70 12.35 3.74
C VAL A 422 20.74 13.45 4.20
N TRP A 423 20.84 13.83 5.47
CA TRP A 423 20.07 14.93 6.04
C TRP A 423 20.95 15.82 6.91
N SER A 424 20.68 17.09 6.93
CA SER A 424 21.32 18.10 7.78
C SER A 424 20.29 19.19 8.10
N ALA A 425 20.53 19.95 9.18
CA ALA A 425 19.79 21.18 9.45
C ALA A 425 20.06 22.24 8.36
N ASN A 426 21.22 22.18 7.71
CA ASN A 426 21.60 23.00 6.58
C ASN A 426 21.41 22.20 5.27
N ARG A 427 20.53 22.72 4.40
CA ARG A 427 20.21 22.08 3.12
C ARG A 427 21.42 22.02 2.18
N ASP A 428 22.19 23.08 2.11
CA ASP A 428 23.31 23.19 1.17
C ASP A 428 24.43 22.19 1.55
N GLU A 429 24.71 22.04 2.83
CA GLU A 429 25.62 21.00 3.33
C GLU A 429 25.20 19.60 2.95
N ALA A 430 23.91 19.28 3.12
CA ALA A 430 23.38 17.97 2.74
C ALA A 430 23.51 17.74 1.23
N GLN A 431 23.22 18.75 0.41
CA GLN A 431 23.34 18.69 -1.04
C GLN A 431 24.79 18.52 -1.49
N ASP A 432 25.73 19.27 -0.91
CA ASP A 432 27.15 19.14 -1.22
C ASP A 432 27.68 17.77 -0.85
N TYR A 433 27.32 17.27 0.35
CA TYR A 433 27.78 15.98 0.83
C TYR A 433 27.29 14.84 -0.03
N ILE A 434 25.98 14.78 -0.35
CA ILE A 434 25.43 13.72 -1.21
C ILE A 434 25.97 13.83 -2.65
N GLY A 435 26.24 15.05 -3.12
CA GLY A 435 26.88 15.30 -4.42
C GLY A 435 28.29 14.70 -4.49
N ARG A 436 29.09 14.85 -3.43
CA ARG A 436 30.42 14.23 -3.31
C ARG A 436 30.35 12.72 -3.31
N ILE A 437 29.40 12.13 -2.54
CA ILE A 437 29.17 10.68 -2.53
C ILE A 437 28.81 10.18 -3.93
N ALA A 438 27.89 10.84 -4.61
CA ALA A 438 27.46 10.44 -5.95
C ALA A 438 28.62 10.48 -6.97
N LYS A 439 29.46 11.53 -6.93
CA LYS A 439 30.67 11.64 -7.78
C LYS A 439 31.66 10.52 -7.48
N LEU A 440 31.89 10.21 -6.20
CA LEU A 440 32.80 9.13 -5.79
C LEU A 440 32.32 7.76 -6.30
N LEU A 441 31.04 7.47 -6.12
CA LEU A 441 30.42 6.21 -6.57
C LEU A 441 30.48 6.08 -8.09
N LYS A 442 30.13 7.12 -8.84
CA LYS A 442 30.22 7.13 -10.31
C LYS A 442 31.65 6.86 -10.79
N ARG A 443 32.66 7.47 -10.17
CA ARG A 443 34.08 7.22 -10.47
C ARG A 443 34.48 5.77 -10.19
N ARG A 444 34.16 5.25 -9.00
CA ARG A 444 34.47 3.87 -8.60
C ARG A 444 33.85 2.86 -9.51
N TRP A 445 32.59 3.02 -9.84
CA TRP A 445 31.87 2.06 -10.69
C TRP A 445 32.24 2.15 -12.15
N HIS A 446 32.62 3.32 -12.64
CA HIS A 446 33.21 3.43 -13.99
C HIS A 446 34.48 2.58 -14.10
N VAL A 447 35.34 2.59 -13.10
CA VAL A 447 36.57 1.78 -13.04
C VAL A 447 36.25 0.29 -12.90
N ALA A 448 35.23 -0.09 -12.13
CA ALA A 448 34.85 -1.46 -11.89
C ALA A 448 33.93 -2.07 -12.98
N ALA A 449 33.41 -1.25 -13.91
CA ALA A 449 32.47 -1.72 -14.93
C ALA A 449 32.97 -2.93 -15.77
N PRO A 450 34.26 -3.02 -16.16
CA PRO A 450 34.78 -4.20 -16.87
C PRO A 450 34.68 -5.50 -16.06
N ASP A 451 34.82 -5.44 -14.75
CA ASP A 451 34.77 -6.61 -13.88
C ASP A 451 33.32 -7.13 -13.74
N PHE A 452 32.35 -6.21 -13.65
CA PHE A 452 30.93 -6.59 -13.65
C PHE A 452 30.51 -7.25 -14.97
N LEU A 453 30.96 -6.71 -16.10
CA LEU A 453 30.69 -7.29 -17.42
C LEU A 453 31.35 -8.68 -17.60
N ARG A 454 32.55 -8.86 -17.09
CA ARG A 454 33.21 -10.20 -17.08
C ARG A 454 32.47 -11.21 -16.22
N ALA A 455 31.85 -10.74 -15.12
CA ALA A 455 31.03 -11.58 -14.27
C ALA A 455 29.59 -11.79 -14.81
N GLY A 456 29.27 -11.33 -16.02
CA GLY A 456 27.94 -11.44 -16.62
C GLY A 456 26.89 -10.57 -15.95
N SER A 457 27.31 -9.54 -15.21
CA SER A 457 26.43 -8.63 -14.47
C SER A 457 26.46 -7.23 -15.07
N ALA A 458 25.35 -6.52 -15.05
CA ALA A 458 25.31 -5.11 -15.41
C ALA A 458 26.04 -4.26 -14.35
N ALA A 459 26.78 -3.23 -14.80
CA ALA A 459 27.41 -2.29 -13.87
C ALA A 459 26.35 -1.51 -13.05
N PRO A 460 26.60 -1.28 -11.75
CA PRO A 460 25.70 -0.48 -10.93
C PRO A 460 25.50 0.91 -11.50
N GLN A 461 24.25 1.42 -11.44
CA GLN A 461 23.90 2.77 -11.86
C GLN A 461 23.72 3.68 -10.65
N VAL A 462 24.15 4.93 -10.75
CA VAL A 462 23.93 5.96 -9.72
C VAL A 462 22.88 6.94 -10.23
N LEU A 463 21.68 6.85 -9.66
CA LEU A 463 20.60 7.79 -9.90
C LEU A 463 20.70 8.96 -8.92
N GLY A 464 20.47 10.17 -9.38
CA GLY A 464 20.52 11.35 -8.55
C GLY A 464 21.92 12.00 -8.41
N PRO A 465 22.12 12.82 -7.38
CA PRO A 465 21.26 13.07 -6.21
C PRO A 465 19.94 13.78 -6.54
N ALA A 466 18.91 13.49 -5.74
CA ALA A 466 17.59 14.09 -5.85
C ALA A 466 17.11 14.57 -4.48
N SER A 467 16.35 15.69 -4.44
CA SER A 467 15.69 16.13 -3.21
C SER A 467 14.61 15.11 -2.78
N CYS A 468 14.45 14.93 -1.48
CA CYS A 468 13.35 14.11 -0.96
C CYS A 468 11.99 14.76 -1.28
N VAL A 469 10.97 13.94 -1.44
CA VAL A 469 9.57 14.40 -1.62
C VAL A 469 9.12 15.24 -0.43
N ILE A 470 9.56 14.87 0.79
CA ILE A 470 9.37 15.63 2.03
C ILE A 470 10.72 16.27 2.37
N GLU A 471 10.84 17.57 2.16
CA GLU A 471 12.09 18.31 2.37
C GLU A 471 12.40 18.61 3.85
N ARG A 472 11.41 18.55 4.73
CA ARG A 472 11.57 18.76 6.18
C ARG A 472 10.93 17.61 6.95
N ALA A 473 11.73 16.83 7.65
CA ALA A 473 11.25 15.96 8.71
C ALA A 473 10.95 16.82 9.95
N LYS A 474 9.78 16.62 10.55
CA LYS A 474 9.45 17.21 11.85
C LYS A 474 10.23 16.50 12.97
#